data_f59583e3317c840ee9a20fdf0bdc61a3
#
_entry.id   f59583e3317c840ee9a20fdf0bdc61a3
#
_cell.length_a   1.000
_cell.length_b   1.000
_cell.length_c   1.000
_cell.angle_alpha   90.00
_cell.angle_beta   90.00
_cell.angle_gamma   90.00
#
_symmetry.space_group_name_H-M   'P 1'
#
loop_
_entity.id
_entity.type
_entity.pdbx_description
1 polymer ?
#
loop_
_entity_poly.entity_id
_entity_poly.type
_entity_poly.pdbx_seq_one_letter_code
_entity_poly.pdbx_strand_id
1 'polypeptide(L)'
;MTLVLNDEHVAQLLSMKDCIAALEDAFRDMGQGTAVNAPRRDSFMVSSHPDAHYSFKTIEGGLERLGVMAQRINSDLVTYPMIDGVTRRVKVPAAPGNRYVGLIFLYSSETLELLTIITDGHLQRMRVAGTTGVGAKHVAREDARTAALLGSGWQAETAAWALAAVRPLSTIRVFSPNPERRQAFATKVAATLGIEVVPAADPKEAIRGADIVACASNSSGSIAQGAWIEPGMHLTCILPNEFDEECWRKSDFVVSSGPMDETGFADYKTGNPRLADIETMTGQHDVERERFQRYKAKICMLSDLLLGKTPKRTDASQITLMNKGFGLGIEFASVAKLVYDRACAAGIGEEIPTEWFSQTSHP
;
A
#
# COMPACT_ATOMS: atom_id res chain seq x y z
N MET A 1 -17.39 -24.53 5.57
CA MET A 1 -18.10 -23.48 4.79
C MET A 1 -17.11 -22.41 4.37
N THR A 2 -17.27 -21.87 3.17
CA THR A 2 -16.47 -20.73 2.67
C THR A 2 -17.20 -19.44 3.02
N LEU A 3 -16.50 -18.48 3.67
CA LEU A 3 -17.09 -17.18 4.01
C LEU A 3 -16.97 -16.18 2.85
N VAL A 4 -18.01 -15.37 2.65
CA VAL A 4 -17.94 -14.18 1.77
C VAL A 4 -18.04 -12.93 2.64
N LEU A 5 -17.02 -12.07 2.54
CA LEU A 5 -16.89 -10.88 3.36
C LEU A 5 -16.82 -9.64 2.45
N ASN A 6 -17.62 -8.62 2.76
CA ASN A 6 -17.60 -7.33 2.08
C ASN A 6 -16.77 -6.29 2.86
N ASP A 7 -16.63 -5.08 2.30
CA ASP A 7 -15.86 -3.99 2.91
C ASP A 7 -16.37 -3.56 4.29
N GLU A 8 -17.69 -3.65 4.53
CA GLU A 8 -18.29 -3.29 5.81
C GLU A 8 -17.93 -4.32 6.89
N HIS A 9 -17.97 -5.61 6.55
CA HIS A 9 -17.51 -6.69 7.44
C HIS A 9 -16.03 -6.51 7.80
N VAL A 10 -15.18 -6.20 6.80
CA VAL A 10 -13.75 -5.95 7.04
C VAL A 10 -13.55 -4.74 7.95
N ALA A 11 -14.30 -3.65 7.75
CA ALA A 11 -14.21 -2.45 8.57
C ALA A 11 -14.58 -2.68 10.04
N GLN A 12 -15.53 -3.58 10.31
CA GLN A 12 -15.91 -3.98 11.68
C GLN A 12 -14.86 -4.84 12.36
N LEU A 13 -14.14 -5.66 11.59
CA LEU A 13 -13.25 -6.71 12.11
C LEU A 13 -11.78 -6.28 12.19
N LEU A 14 -11.35 -5.24 11.45
CA LEU A 14 -9.95 -4.90 11.29
C LEU A 14 -9.61 -3.50 11.83
N SER A 15 -8.93 -3.43 12.97
CA SER A 15 -8.31 -2.19 13.43
C SER A 15 -6.93 -1.95 12.78
N MET A 16 -6.50 -0.69 12.70
CA MET A 16 -5.17 -0.36 12.17
C MET A 16 -4.04 -0.95 13.01
N LYS A 17 -4.19 -0.96 14.33
CA LYS A 17 -3.20 -1.53 15.26
C LYS A 17 -2.99 -3.02 14.99
N ASP A 18 -4.07 -3.77 14.82
CA ASP A 18 -4.00 -5.22 14.55
C ASP A 18 -3.47 -5.50 13.14
N CYS A 19 -3.84 -4.66 12.16
CA CYS A 19 -3.31 -4.74 10.81
C CYS A 19 -1.77 -4.56 10.79
N ILE A 20 -1.25 -3.56 11.51
CA ILE A 20 0.20 -3.33 11.64
C ILE A 20 0.87 -4.53 12.30
N ALA A 21 0.30 -5.10 13.36
CA ALA A 21 0.86 -6.27 14.03
C ALA A 21 0.92 -7.50 13.12
N ALA A 22 -0.17 -7.80 12.40
CA ALA A 22 -0.21 -8.91 11.47
C ALA A 22 0.79 -8.77 10.32
N LEU A 23 0.95 -7.56 9.79
CA LEU A 23 1.94 -7.26 8.75
C LEU A 23 3.38 -7.36 9.27
N GLU A 24 3.65 -6.87 10.48
CA GLU A 24 4.97 -6.98 11.09
C GLU A 24 5.41 -8.44 11.24
N ASP A 25 4.50 -9.32 11.66
CA ASP A 25 4.76 -10.77 11.75
C ASP A 25 4.97 -11.38 10.37
N ALA A 26 4.17 -11.01 9.35
CA ALA A 26 4.35 -11.50 7.99
C ALA A 26 5.71 -11.09 7.38
N PHE A 27 6.18 -9.88 7.64
CA PHE A 27 7.52 -9.46 7.22
C PHE A 27 8.63 -10.18 7.99
N ARG A 28 8.43 -10.57 9.26
CA ARG A 28 9.36 -11.45 9.98
C ARG A 28 9.40 -12.84 9.37
N ASP A 29 8.23 -13.43 9.09
CA ASP A 29 8.12 -14.72 8.40
C ASP A 29 8.88 -14.69 7.06
N MET A 30 8.71 -13.62 6.28
CA MET A 30 9.44 -13.42 5.02
C MET A 30 10.97 -13.39 5.23
N GLY A 31 11.44 -12.67 6.23
CA GLY A 31 12.87 -12.57 6.55
C GLY A 31 13.48 -13.87 7.12
N GLN A 32 12.65 -14.77 7.66
CA GLN A 32 13.00 -16.11 8.13
C GLN A 32 12.97 -17.16 7.00
N GLY A 33 12.41 -16.82 5.83
CA GLY A 33 12.26 -17.75 4.70
C GLY A 33 11.07 -18.70 4.85
N THR A 34 10.10 -18.40 5.73
CA THR A 34 8.87 -19.18 5.97
C THR A 34 7.64 -18.54 5.32
N ALA A 35 7.86 -17.76 4.27
CA ALA A 35 6.81 -17.12 3.51
C ALA A 35 7.04 -17.26 2.00
N VAL A 36 5.96 -17.36 1.26
CA VAL A 36 5.96 -17.32 -0.21
C VAL A 36 5.44 -15.98 -0.67
N ASN A 37 6.14 -15.34 -1.61
CA ASN A 37 5.68 -14.13 -2.24
C ASN A 37 5.98 -14.21 -3.74
N ALA A 38 4.96 -14.49 -4.55
CA ALA A 38 5.09 -14.56 -6.00
C ALA A 38 5.22 -13.15 -6.61
N PRO A 39 5.93 -13.01 -7.74
CA PRO A 39 5.96 -11.76 -8.47
C PRO A 39 4.55 -11.30 -8.87
N ARG A 40 4.29 -10.01 -8.68
CA ARG A 40 3.04 -9.40 -9.13
C ARG A 40 2.94 -9.48 -10.65
N ARG A 41 1.75 -9.76 -11.17
CA ARG A 41 1.47 -9.81 -12.60
C ARG A 41 0.37 -8.84 -12.97
N ASP A 42 0.63 -8.01 -13.97
CA ASP A 42 -0.35 -7.11 -14.57
C ASP A 42 -0.56 -7.51 -16.04
N SER A 43 -1.83 -7.74 -16.42
CA SER A 43 -2.23 -8.05 -17.80
C SER A 43 -3.10 -6.93 -18.33
N PHE A 44 -2.81 -6.50 -19.56
CA PHE A 44 -3.48 -5.35 -20.17
C PHE A 44 -4.19 -5.74 -21.47
N MET A 45 -5.41 -5.24 -21.63
CA MET A 45 -6.20 -5.37 -22.85
C MET A 45 -6.83 -4.02 -23.23
N VAL A 46 -7.13 -3.87 -24.52
CA VAL A 46 -7.91 -2.72 -24.99
C VAL A 46 -9.33 -2.81 -24.42
N SER A 47 -9.84 -1.69 -23.97
CA SER A 47 -11.22 -1.55 -23.53
C SER A 47 -12.10 -0.93 -24.61
N SER A 48 -13.40 -1.19 -24.56
CA SER A 48 -14.42 -0.46 -25.35
C SER A 48 -14.67 0.95 -24.82
N HIS A 49 -14.26 1.23 -23.57
CA HIS A 49 -14.37 2.56 -22.99
C HIS A 49 -13.32 3.49 -23.64
N PRO A 50 -13.73 4.67 -24.15
CA PRO A 50 -12.79 5.65 -24.69
C PRO A 50 -11.72 6.02 -23.66
N ASP A 51 -10.49 6.21 -24.13
CA ASP A 51 -9.35 6.67 -23.30
C ASP A 51 -9.02 5.80 -22.08
N ALA A 52 -9.59 4.58 -22.00
CA ALA A 52 -9.31 3.63 -20.94
C ALA A 52 -8.73 2.32 -21.49
N HIS A 53 -7.90 1.66 -20.68
CA HIS A 53 -7.51 0.29 -20.90
C HIS A 53 -7.98 -0.60 -19.75
N TYR A 54 -8.22 -1.86 -20.06
CA TYR A 54 -8.50 -2.88 -19.06
C TYR A 54 -7.19 -3.38 -18.47
N SER A 55 -7.15 -3.49 -17.15
CA SER A 55 -6.00 -4.00 -16.39
C SER A 55 -6.46 -5.07 -15.40
N PHE A 56 -5.95 -6.29 -15.60
CA PHE A 56 -6.16 -7.41 -14.68
C PHE A 56 -4.87 -7.66 -13.91
N LYS A 57 -4.94 -7.63 -12.58
CA LYS A 57 -3.78 -7.72 -11.70
C LYS A 57 -3.92 -8.85 -10.73
N THR A 58 -2.84 -9.64 -10.57
CA THR A 58 -2.76 -10.70 -9.58
C THR A 58 -1.55 -10.51 -8.67
N ILE A 59 -1.74 -10.79 -7.39
CA ILE A 59 -0.70 -10.79 -6.36
C ILE A 59 -0.94 -12.01 -5.49
N GLU A 60 0.09 -12.85 -5.31
CA GLU A 60 -0.02 -14.13 -4.61
C GLU A 60 1.03 -14.21 -3.50
N GLY A 61 0.67 -14.82 -2.38
CA GLY A 61 1.60 -15.08 -1.30
C GLY A 61 0.99 -15.90 -0.17
N GLY A 62 1.86 -16.56 0.58
CA GLY A 62 1.47 -17.46 1.66
C GLY A 62 2.38 -17.36 2.87
N LEU A 63 1.89 -17.85 3.99
CA LEU A 63 2.57 -17.84 5.28
C LEU A 63 2.45 -19.23 5.91
N GLU A 64 3.57 -19.93 6.03
CA GLU A 64 3.63 -21.28 6.62
C GLU A 64 3.07 -21.29 8.05
N ARG A 65 3.45 -20.31 8.86
CA ARG A 65 2.98 -20.16 10.24
C ARG A 65 1.45 -20.10 10.37
N LEU A 66 0.78 -19.54 9.37
CA LEU A 66 -0.68 -19.40 9.35
C LEU A 66 -1.39 -20.50 8.56
N GLY A 67 -0.64 -21.35 7.87
CA GLY A 67 -1.17 -22.44 7.04
C GLY A 67 -2.06 -21.93 5.90
N VAL A 68 -1.70 -20.78 5.28
CA VAL A 68 -2.55 -20.16 4.24
C VAL A 68 -1.79 -19.64 3.05
N MET A 69 -2.49 -19.65 1.91
CA MET A 69 -2.11 -18.97 0.68
C MET A 69 -3.22 -18.00 0.26
N ALA A 70 -2.85 -16.78 -0.12
CA ALA A 70 -3.78 -15.79 -0.61
C ALA A 70 -3.49 -15.42 -2.07
N GLN A 71 -4.55 -15.19 -2.83
CA GLN A 71 -4.50 -14.58 -4.15
C GLN A 71 -5.40 -13.35 -4.15
N ARG A 72 -4.81 -12.21 -4.45
CA ARG A 72 -5.54 -10.97 -4.65
C ARG A 72 -5.69 -10.68 -6.14
N ILE A 73 -6.90 -10.34 -6.59
CA ILE A 73 -7.23 -10.01 -7.97
C ILE A 73 -7.84 -8.61 -8.04
N ASN A 74 -7.42 -7.81 -9.03
CA ASN A 74 -8.14 -6.61 -9.45
C ASN A 74 -8.54 -6.70 -10.92
N SER A 75 -9.76 -6.30 -11.20
CA SER A 75 -10.31 -6.10 -12.54
C SER A 75 -10.64 -4.62 -12.67
N ASP A 76 -9.79 -3.87 -13.37
CA ASP A 76 -9.83 -2.40 -13.40
C ASP A 76 -9.97 -1.87 -14.83
N LEU A 77 -10.73 -0.80 -15.01
CA LEU A 77 -10.56 0.14 -16.11
C LEU A 77 -9.75 1.34 -15.63
N VAL A 78 -8.70 1.72 -16.37
CA VAL A 78 -7.77 2.77 -15.97
C VAL A 78 -7.62 3.79 -17.08
N THR A 79 -7.70 5.07 -16.70
CA THR A 79 -7.46 6.24 -17.55
C THR A 79 -6.30 7.07 -16.99
N TYR A 80 -5.76 7.95 -17.83
CA TYR A 80 -4.65 8.83 -17.45
C TYR A 80 -4.93 10.28 -17.87
N PRO A 81 -5.97 10.91 -17.32
CA PRO A 81 -6.28 12.30 -17.63
C PRO A 81 -5.19 13.24 -17.13
N MET A 82 -4.98 14.33 -17.89
CA MET A 82 -4.22 15.48 -17.42
C MET A 82 -5.13 16.36 -16.57
N ILE A 83 -4.81 16.52 -15.30
CA ILE A 83 -5.57 17.35 -14.34
C ILE A 83 -4.59 18.36 -13.74
N ASP A 84 -4.86 19.66 -13.90
CA ASP A 84 -3.99 20.75 -13.44
C ASP A 84 -2.54 20.64 -13.94
N GLY A 85 -2.37 20.22 -15.20
CA GLY A 85 -1.05 20.06 -15.83
C GLY A 85 -0.26 18.83 -15.39
N VAL A 86 -0.86 17.93 -14.60
CA VAL A 86 -0.24 16.69 -14.12
C VAL A 86 -1.06 15.48 -14.58
N THR A 87 -0.40 14.52 -15.20
CA THR A 87 -1.01 13.24 -15.54
C THR A 87 -1.35 12.47 -14.25
N ARG A 88 -2.59 11.98 -14.14
CA ARG A 88 -3.06 11.22 -12.99
C ARG A 88 -3.58 9.87 -13.41
N ARG A 89 -3.20 8.83 -12.69
CA ARG A 89 -3.79 7.52 -12.86
C ARG A 89 -5.14 7.46 -12.16
N VAL A 90 -6.21 7.25 -12.93
CA VAL A 90 -7.59 7.22 -12.41
C VAL A 90 -8.25 5.90 -12.79
N LYS A 91 -8.81 5.21 -11.80
CA LYS A 91 -9.66 4.04 -12.02
C LYS A 91 -11.08 4.51 -12.35
N VAL A 92 -11.69 3.85 -13.33
CA VAL A 92 -13.08 4.09 -13.73
C VAL A 92 -13.99 3.10 -12.98
N PRO A 93 -15.02 3.56 -12.27
CA PRO A 93 -15.96 2.68 -11.57
C PRO A 93 -16.98 2.08 -12.57
N ALA A 94 -16.54 1.11 -13.37
CA ALA A 94 -17.29 0.57 -14.50
C ALA A 94 -18.14 -0.67 -14.16
N ALA A 95 -18.00 -1.24 -12.97
CA ALA A 95 -18.84 -2.35 -12.54
C ALA A 95 -20.27 -1.89 -12.21
N PRO A 96 -21.28 -2.79 -12.24
CA PRO A 96 -22.66 -2.45 -11.93
C PRO A 96 -22.80 -1.64 -10.64
N GLY A 97 -23.57 -0.55 -10.68
CA GLY A 97 -23.72 0.38 -9.57
C GLY A 97 -22.55 1.34 -9.38
N ASN A 98 -21.78 1.63 -10.43
CA ASN A 98 -20.59 2.50 -10.40
C ASN A 98 -19.57 2.04 -9.35
N ARG A 99 -19.24 0.75 -9.36
CA ARG A 99 -18.32 0.13 -8.40
C ARG A 99 -16.99 -0.27 -9.05
N TYR A 100 -16.04 -0.57 -8.21
CA TYR A 100 -14.76 -1.18 -8.56
C TYR A 100 -14.78 -2.67 -8.22
N VAL A 101 -13.95 -3.48 -8.90
CA VAL A 101 -13.86 -4.91 -8.63
C VAL A 101 -12.44 -5.27 -8.17
N GLY A 102 -12.37 -5.86 -6.99
CA GLY A 102 -11.17 -6.48 -6.46
C GLY A 102 -11.58 -7.52 -5.42
N LEU A 103 -10.93 -8.68 -5.48
CA LEU A 103 -11.20 -9.81 -4.61
C LEU A 103 -9.90 -10.36 -4.03
N ILE A 104 -10.02 -10.92 -2.84
CA ILE A 104 -8.97 -11.69 -2.17
C ILE A 104 -9.55 -13.08 -1.91
N PHE A 105 -8.86 -14.10 -2.39
CA PHE A 105 -9.14 -15.50 -2.10
C PHE A 105 -8.13 -16.00 -1.10
N LEU A 106 -8.58 -16.62 -0.02
CA LEU A 106 -7.72 -17.20 1.00
C LEU A 106 -7.94 -18.70 1.04
N TYR A 107 -6.89 -19.47 0.84
CA TYR A 107 -6.90 -20.92 0.86
C TYR A 107 -6.15 -21.45 2.08
N SER A 108 -6.62 -22.58 2.64
CA SER A 108 -5.84 -23.39 3.58
C SER A 108 -4.80 -24.20 2.81
N SER A 109 -3.53 -24.13 3.22
CA SER A 109 -2.48 -25.01 2.70
C SER A 109 -2.54 -26.43 3.31
N GLU A 110 -3.33 -26.64 4.34
CA GLU A 110 -3.50 -27.92 5.04
C GLU A 110 -4.69 -28.72 4.50
N THR A 111 -5.86 -28.05 4.40
CA THR A 111 -7.11 -28.72 3.96
C THR A 111 -7.44 -28.48 2.49
N LEU A 112 -6.69 -27.62 1.79
CA LEU A 112 -6.87 -27.20 0.40
C LEU A 112 -8.18 -26.41 0.15
N GLU A 113 -8.94 -26.12 1.19
CA GLU A 113 -10.21 -25.42 1.09
C GLU A 113 -10.03 -23.93 0.76
N LEU A 114 -10.95 -23.39 -0.02
CA LEU A 114 -11.18 -21.95 -0.09
C LEU A 114 -11.87 -21.51 1.20
N LEU A 115 -11.13 -20.85 2.09
CA LEU A 115 -11.61 -20.39 3.39
C LEU A 115 -12.54 -19.19 3.27
N THR A 116 -12.14 -18.20 2.46
CA THR A 116 -12.93 -16.97 2.30
C THR A 116 -12.68 -16.26 0.99
N ILE A 117 -13.70 -15.53 0.54
CA ILE A 117 -13.65 -14.54 -0.53
C ILE A 117 -13.93 -13.17 0.11
N ILE A 118 -12.97 -12.26 0.03
CA ILE A 118 -13.07 -10.92 0.63
C ILE A 118 -13.04 -9.86 -0.46
N THR A 119 -13.91 -8.82 -0.39
CA THR A 119 -13.74 -7.65 -1.25
C THR A 119 -12.46 -6.91 -0.90
N ASP A 120 -11.70 -6.51 -1.93
CA ASP A 120 -10.35 -5.94 -1.76
C ASP A 120 -10.34 -4.53 -1.15
N GLY A 121 -11.42 -3.77 -1.25
CA GLY A 121 -11.45 -2.34 -0.99
C GLY A 121 -10.90 -1.92 0.38
N HIS A 122 -11.59 -2.25 1.47
CA HIS A 122 -11.17 -1.82 2.81
C HIS A 122 -9.86 -2.50 3.25
N LEU A 123 -9.71 -3.81 3.01
CA LEU A 123 -8.50 -4.54 3.36
C LEU A 123 -7.28 -3.97 2.64
N GLN A 124 -7.40 -3.64 1.35
CA GLN A 124 -6.33 -3.06 0.54
C GLN A 124 -5.79 -1.75 1.15
N ARG A 125 -6.67 -0.82 1.52
CA ARG A 125 -6.22 0.45 2.09
C ARG A 125 -5.56 0.27 3.46
N MET A 126 -6.09 -0.65 4.26
CA MET A 126 -5.57 -0.95 5.59
C MET A 126 -4.17 -1.57 5.52
N ARG A 127 -3.95 -2.58 4.63
CA ARG A 127 -2.62 -3.19 4.50
C ARG A 127 -1.58 -2.23 3.92
N VAL A 128 -1.95 -1.35 2.96
CA VAL A 128 -1.03 -0.33 2.42
C VAL A 128 -0.57 0.62 3.51
N ALA A 129 -1.50 1.13 4.30
CA ALA A 129 -1.20 2.01 5.41
C ALA A 129 -0.52 1.27 6.56
N GLY A 130 -0.91 0.03 6.83
CA GLY A 130 -0.28 -0.82 7.83
C GLY A 130 1.20 -1.03 7.57
N THR A 131 1.61 -1.29 6.32
CA THR A 131 3.02 -1.37 5.93
C THR A 131 3.76 -0.05 6.14
N THR A 132 3.11 1.11 5.86
CA THR A 132 3.63 2.44 6.26
C THR A 132 3.84 2.52 7.76
N GLY A 133 2.87 2.04 8.54
CA GLY A 133 2.93 1.99 10.00
C GLY A 133 4.08 1.11 10.51
N VAL A 134 4.29 -0.08 9.93
CA VAL A 134 5.44 -0.93 10.29
C VAL A 134 6.75 -0.20 10.04
N GLY A 135 6.94 0.41 8.86
CA GLY A 135 8.14 1.20 8.57
C GLY A 135 8.34 2.33 9.56
N ALA A 136 7.34 3.19 9.76
CA ALA A 136 7.42 4.32 10.68
C ALA A 136 7.69 3.88 12.13
N LYS A 137 7.10 2.74 12.57
CA LYS A 137 7.35 2.18 13.91
C LYS A 137 8.82 1.86 14.16
N HIS A 138 9.55 1.44 13.14
CA HIS A 138 10.93 0.98 13.31
C HIS A 138 11.99 2.02 12.94
N VAL A 139 11.67 3.01 12.09
CA VAL A 139 12.68 3.95 11.59
C VAL A 139 12.33 5.44 11.71
N ALA A 140 11.08 5.83 12.02
CA ALA A 140 10.80 7.19 12.44
C ALA A 140 11.27 7.42 13.88
N ARG A 141 11.56 8.66 14.26
CA ARG A 141 11.89 9.00 15.65
C ARG A 141 10.72 8.61 16.59
N GLU A 142 11.03 8.12 17.77
CA GLU A 142 10.01 7.72 18.74
C GLU A 142 9.22 8.92 19.29
N ASP A 143 9.87 10.07 19.37
CA ASP A 143 9.29 11.33 19.84
C ASP A 143 8.57 12.14 18.74
N ALA A 144 8.42 11.58 17.53
CA ALA A 144 7.74 12.23 16.40
C ALA A 144 6.31 12.65 16.77
N ARG A 145 6.00 13.94 16.61
CA ARG A 145 4.72 14.54 16.98
C ARG A 145 3.97 15.18 15.82
N THR A 146 4.67 15.54 14.76
CA THR A 146 4.09 16.25 13.62
C THR A 146 4.28 15.43 12.35
N ALA A 147 3.20 15.17 11.62
CA ALA A 147 3.25 14.57 10.30
C ALA A 147 2.78 15.56 9.22
N ALA A 148 3.49 15.58 8.10
CA ALA A 148 3.02 16.17 6.86
C ALA A 148 2.38 15.07 6.00
N LEU A 149 1.15 15.29 5.53
CA LEU A 149 0.43 14.36 4.69
C LEU A 149 0.12 15.01 3.34
N LEU A 150 0.75 14.54 2.28
CA LEU A 150 0.55 15.02 0.93
C LEU A 150 -0.42 14.11 0.19
N GLY A 151 -1.69 14.54 0.15
CA GLY A 151 -2.84 13.82 -0.36
C GLY A 151 -4.03 13.94 0.58
N SER A 152 -5.25 13.88 0.04
CA SER A 152 -6.51 13.91 0.81
C SER A 152 -7.48 12.82 0.33
N GLY A 153 -6.94 11.77 -0.24
CA GLY A 153 -7.71 10.63 -0.72
C GLY A 153 -7.84 9.53 0.34
N TRP A 154 -8.44 8.46 -0.09
CA TRP A 154 -8.70 7.26 0.71
C TRP A 154 -7.44 6.61 1.33
N GLN A 155 -6.33 6.57 0.57
CA GLN A 155 -5.06 6.08 1.09
C GLN A 155 -4.42 7.03 2.11
N ALA A 156 -4.57 8.35 1.91
CA ALA A 156 -4.07 9.35 2.85
C ALA A 156 -4.77 9.23 4.23
N GLU A 157 -6.07 8.96 4.24
CA GLU A 157 -6.82 8.75 5.47
C GLU A 157 -6.27 7.60 6.31
N THR A 158 -6.07 6.44 5.68
CA THR A 158 -5.52 5.28 6.40
C THR A 158 -4.04 5.44 6.74
N ALA A 159 -3.26 6.18 5.95
CA ALA A 159 -1.89 6.55 6.30
C ALA A 159 -1.84 7.40 7.59
N ALA A 160 -2.76 8.36 7.73
CA ALA A 160 -2.89 9.12 8.98
C ALA A 160 -3.18 8.21 10.18
N TRP A 161 -4.10 7.23 10.02
CA TRP A 161 -4.40 6.26 11.07
C TRP A 161 -3.19 5.41 11.45
N ALA A 162 -2.43 4.95 10.45
CA ALA A 162 -1.26 4.12 10.68
C ALA A 162 -0.15 4.87 11.41
N LEU A 163 0.12 6.11 11.02
CA LEU A 163 1.13 6.95 11.67
C LEU A 163 0.74 7.29 13.11
N ALA A 164 -0.53 7.65 13.35
CA ALA A 164 -1.04 7.91 14.71
C ALA A 164 -1.07 6.66 15.59
N ALA A 165 -1.21 5.46 15.01
CA ALA A 165 -1.18 4.21 15.76
C ALA A 165 0.22 3.85 16.29
N VAL A 166 1.30 4.38 15.67
CA VAL A 166 2.68 4.01 15.99
C VAL A 166 3.53 5.15 16.54
N ARG A 167 3.06 6.40 16.46
CA ARG A 167 3.76 7.59 17.00
C ARG A 167 2.77 8.48 17.75
N PRO A 168 3.22 9.17 18.79
CA PRO A 168 2.38 10.06 19.60
C PRO A 168 2.12 11.39 18.88
N LEU A 169 1.52 11.31 17.68
CA LEU A 169 1.24 12.49 16.88
C LEU A 169 0.24 13.41 17.60
N SER A 170 0.55 14.69 17.64
CA SER A 170 -0.35 15.75 18.08
C SER A 170 -0.92 16.55 16.91
N THR A 171 -0.18 16.64 15.81
CA THR A 171 -0.55 17.46 14.65
C THR A 171 -0.28 16.75 13.33
N ILE A 172 -1.24 16.82 12.43
CA ILE A 172 -1.07 16.45 11.01
C ILE A 172 -1.31 17.69 10.16
N ARG A 173 -0.34 18.07 9.32
CA ARG A 173 -0.53 19.10 8.30
C ARG A 173 -0.83 18.42 6.98
N VAL A 174 -1.97 18.75 6.37
CA VAL A 174 -2.41 18.10 5.13
C VAL A 174 -2.39 19.06 3.95
N PHE A 175 -1.85 18.61 2.84
CA PHE A 175 -1.95 19.32 1.57
C PHE A 175 -2.57 18.42 0.49
N SER A 176 -3.47 19.01 -0.29
CA SER A 176 -3.92 18.53 -1.61
C SER A 176 -4.37 19.73 -2.45
N PRO A 177 -4.34 19.66 -3.79
CA PRO A 177 -4.62 20.81 -4.64
C PRO A 177 -6.01 21.41 -4.43
N ASN A 178 -7.04 20.59 -4.23
CA ASN A 178 -8.41 21.07 -4.02
C ASN A 178 -8.63 21.51 -2.56
N PRO A 179 -8.87 22.81 -2.29
CA PRO A 179 -9.00 23.35 -0.93
C PRO A 179 -10.20 22.78 -0.15
N GLU A 180 -11.34 22.58 -0.83
CA GLU A 180 -12.56 22.09 -0.18
C GLU A 180 -12.38 20.62 0.26
N ARG A 181 -11.83 19.77 -0.62
CA ARG A 181 -11.52 18.37 -0.28
C ARG A 181 -10.49 18.29 0.84
N ARG A 182 -9.49 19.16 0.82
CA ARG A 182 -8.45 19.24 1.86
C ARG A 182 -9.06 19.62 3.20
N GLN A 183 -9.96 20.60 3.23
CA GLN A 183 -10.66 21.02 4.45
C GLN A 183 -11.57 19.91 4.99
N ALA A 184 -12.38 19.31 4.12
CA ALA A 184 -13.25 18.19 4.51
C ALA A 184 -12.47 17.00 5.06
N PHE A 185 -11.34 16.69 4.43
CA PHE A 185 -10.42 15.66 4.90
C PHE A 185 -9.86 15.99 6.29
N ALA A 186 -9.38 17.22 6.50
CA ALA A 186 -8.82 17.64 7.79
C ALA A 186 -9.87 17.50 8.91
N THR A 187 -11.09 17.98 8.69
CA THR A 187 -12.20 17.85 9.65
C THR A 187 -12.50 16.38 9.98
N LYS A 188 -12.59 15.52 8.95
CA LYS A 188 -12.88 14.09 9.13
C LYS A 188 -11.80 13.37 9.93
N VAL A 189 -10.54 13.58 9.56
CA VAL A 189 -9.40 12.89 10.20
C VAL A 189 -9.20 13.38 11.63
N ALA A 190 -9.36 14.68 11.88
CA ALA A 190 -9.31 15.24 13.24
C ALA A 190 -10.38 14.61 14.15
N ALA A 191 -11.62 14.49 13.66
CA ALA A 191 -12.70 13.85 14.41
C ALA A 191 -12.44 12.35 14.68
N THR A 192 -11.82 11.64 13.72
CA THR A 192 -11.52 10.21 13.86
C THR A 192 -10.36 9.94 14.82
N LEU A 193 -9.30 10.75 14.77
CA LEU A 193 -8.07 10.52 15.54
C LEU A 193 -8.00 11.28 16.87
N GLY A 194 -8.83 12.30 17.05
CA GLY A 194 -8.78 13.17 18.24
C GLY A 194 -7.52 14.03 18.33
N ILE A 195 -6.88 14.33 17.20
CA ILE A 195 -5.68 15.16 17.10
C ILE A 195 -5.91 16.36 16.19
N GLU A 196 -5.03 17.35 16.25
CA GLU A 196 -5.10 18.50 15.37
C GLU A 196 -4.76 18.12 13.92
N VAL A 197 -5.61 18.51 12.96
CA VAL A 197 -5.33 18.35 11.51
C VAL A 197 -5.50 19.69 10.81
N VAL A 198 -4.38 20.24 10.31
CA VAL A 198 -4.31 21.59 9.75
C VAL A 198 -4.15 21.53 8.24
N PRO A 199 -5.07 22.11 7.47
CA PRO A 199 -4.88 22.30 6.03
C PRO A 199 -3.75 23.29 5.75
N ALA A 200 -2.72 22.86 5.00
CA ALA A 200 -1.62 23.71 4.56
C ALA A 200 -1.90 24.36 3.20
N ALA A 201 -1.39 25.56 2.94
CA ALA A 201 -1.59 26.27 1.70
C ALA A 201 -0.84 25.63 0.52
N ASP A 202 0.35 25.09 0.78
CA ASP A 202 1.19 24.40 -0.19
C ASP A 202 1.96 23.21 0.43
N PRO A 203 2.59 22.33 -0.39
CA PRO A 203 3.33 21.17 0.12
C PRO A 203 4.50 21.54 1.02
N LYS A 204 5.19 22.64 0.72
CA LYS A 204 6.36 23.09 1.49
C LYS A 204 5.96 23.54 2.89
N GLU A 205 4.82 24.23 3.01
CA GLU A 205 4.26 24.61 4.31
C GLU A 205 3.89 23.38 5.14
N ALA A 206 3.28 22.36 4.52
CA ALA A 206 2.97 21.12 5.20
C ALA A 206 4.21 20.44 5.75
N ILE A 207 5.30 20.37 4.97
CA ILE A 207 6.54 19.66 5.29
C ILE A 207 7.38 20.38 6.34
N ARG A 208 7.43 21.71 6.34
CA ARG A 208 8.31 22.49 7.20
C ARG A 208 8.22 22.08 8.69
N GLY A 209 9.33 21.59 9.25
CA GLY A 209 9.41 21.16 10.64
C GLY A 209 8.52 19.97 10.98
N ALA A 210 8.14 19.14 10.01
CA ALA A 210 7.46 17.88 10.26
C ALA A 210 8.48 16.79 10.66
N ASP A 211 8.09 15.87 11.54
CA ASP A 211 8.91 14.71 11.89
C ASP A 211 8.76 13.59 10.86
N ILE A 212 7.56 13.48 10.28
CA ILE A 212 7.21 12.46 9.28
C ILE A 212 6.60 13.15 8.06
N VAL A 213 7.06 12.80 6.86
CA VAL A 213 6.48 13.24 5.59
C VAL A 213 5.91 12.04 4.86
N ALA A 214 4.59 11.99 4.73
CA ALA A 214 3.88 10.90 4.07
C ALA A 214 3.23 11.38 2.76
N CYS A 215 3.63 10.79 1.65
CA CYS A 215 3.03 11.03 0.35
C CYS A 215 1.99 9.93 0.05
N ALA A 216 0.76 10.34 -0.27
CA ALA A 216 -0.35 9.45 -0.55
C ALA A 216 -1.26 10.05 -1.63
N SER A 217 -0.70 10.30 -2.80
CA SER A 217 -1.36 10.91 -3.94
C SER A 217 -1.51 9.95 -5.13
N ASN A 218 -2.17 10.39 -6.16
CA ASN A 218 -2.23 9.72 -7.47
C ASN A 218 -1.42 10.49 -8.54
N SER A 219 -0.49 11.32 -8.12
CA SER A 219 0.38 12.09 -9.02
C SER A 219 1.38 11.17 -9.73
N SER A 220 1.59 11.36 -11.02
CA SER A 220 2.66 10.71 -11.77
C SER A 220 4.02 11.40 -11.61
N GLY A 221 4.05 12.60 -11.01
CA GLY A 221 5.27 13.37 -10.74
C GLY A 221 5.55 13.54 -9.24
N SER A 222 6.74 14.02 -8.90
CA SER A 222 7.11 14.31 -7.52
C SER A 222 6.28 15.43 -6.92
N ILE A 223 5.85 15.24 -5.69
CA ILE A 223 5.04 16.20 -4.91
C ILE A 223 5.77 16.71 -3.68
N ALA A 224 6.88 16.07 -3.31
CA ALA A 224 7.79 16.52 -2.27
C ALA A 224 9.21 16.67 -2.83
N GLN A 225 9.85 17.78 -2.49
CA GLN A 225 11.18 18.13 -2.98
C GLN A 225 12.21 18.00 -1.87
N GLY A 226 13.39 17.46 -2.19
CA GLY A 226 14.47 17.30 -1.25
C GLY A 226 14.96 18.61 -0.62
N ALA A 227 14.79 19.74 -1.31
CA ALA A 227 15.08 21.06 -0.75
C ALA A 227 14.24 21.41 0.50
N TRP A 228 13.12 20.74 0.73
CA TRP A 228 12.23 20.96 1.88
C TRP A 228 12.47 19.98 3.02
N ILE A 229 13.32 18.96 2.79
CA ILE A 229 13.58 17.90 3.76
C ILE A 229 14.68 18.33 4.71
N GLU A 230 14.39 18.24 5.99
CA GLU A 230 15.22 18.64 7.11
C GLU A 230 15.82 17.41 7.82
N PRO A 231 16.95 17.55 8.54
CA PRO A 231 17.52 16.48 9.34
C PRO A 231 16.51 15.88 10.32
N GLY A 232 16.55 14.56 10.49
CA GLY A 232 15.69 13.83 11.43
C GLY A 232 14.33 13.40 10.88
N MET A 233 13.95 13.86 9.69
CA MET A 233 12.68 13.49 9.09
C MET A 233 12.62 12.02 8.68
N HIS A 234 11.44 11.42 8.81
CA HIS A 234 11.10 10.14 8.19
C HIS A 234 10.20 10.35 6.97
N LEU A 235 10.60 9.84 5.82
CA LEU A 235 9.88 9.94 4.56
C LEU A 235 9.17 8.62 4.26
N THR A 236 7.92 8.67 3.81
CA THR A 236 7.20 7.49 3.33
C THR A 236 6.27 7.85 2.17
N CYS A 237 6.15 6.97 1.19
CA CYS A 237 5.33 7.20 -0.01
C CYS A 237 4.56 5.94 -0.41
N ILE A 238 3.47 6.13 -1.15
CA ILE A 238 2.76 5.04 -1.82
C ILE A 238 3.44 4.71 -3.14
N LEU A 239 3.84 5.74 -3.89
CA LEU A 239 4.56 5.61 -5.14
C LEU A 239 5.95 6.21 -5.00
N PRO A 240 7.01 5.50 -5.40
CA PRO A 240 8.40 5.98 -5.25
C PRO A 240 8.69 7.33 -5.93
N ASN A 241 7.96 7.64 -7.00
CA ASN A 241 8.08 8.89 -7.75
C ASN A 241 7.49 10.11 -7.05
N GLU A 242 6.74 9.95 -5.95
CA GLU A 242 6.19 11.07 -5.18
C GLU A 242 7.28 11.90 -4.50
N PHE A 243 8.45 11.32 -4.26
CA PHE A 243 9.67 12.00 -3.84
C PHE A 243 10.60 12.25 -5.03
N ASP A 244 11.19 13.45 -5.11
CA ASP A 244 12.22 13.73 -6.09
C ASP A 244 13.54 12.99 -5.80
N GLU A 245 14.48 13.07 -6.73
CA GLU A 245 15.79 12.40 -6.62
C GLU A 245 16.59 12.91 -5.42
N GLU A 246 16.42 14.18 -5.04
CA GLU A 246 17.14 14.76 -3.91
C GLU A 246 16.67 14.21 -2.58
N CYS A 247 15.39 13.87 -2.42
CA CYS A 247 14.89 13.16 -1.24
C CYS A 247 15.62 11.83 -1.04
N TRP A 248 15.79 11.05 -2.12
CA TRP A 248 16.54 9.80 -2.09
C TRP A 248 18.02 10.01 -1.77
N ARG A 249 18.61 11.02 -2.36
CA ARG A 249 20.02 11.39 -2.14
C ARG A 249 20.28 11.79 -0.69
N LYS A 250 19.39 12.57 -0.09
CA LYS A 250 19.51 13.05 1.29
C LYS A 250 19.21 11.97 2.34
N SER A 251 18.43 10.95 2.00
CA SER A 251 18.14 9.88 2.94
C SER A 251 19.40 9.11 3.31
N ASP A 252 19.67 8.98 4.60
CA ASP A 252 20.85 8.25 5.13
C ASP A 252 20.70 6.75 4.90
N PHE A 253 19.48 6.22 5.06
CA PHE A 253 19.14 4.87 4.64
C PHE A 253 17.68 4.77 4.17
N VAL A 254 17.42 3.77 3.34
CA VAL A 254 16.12 3.50 2.74
C VAL A 254 15.67 2.11 3.14
N VAL A 255 14.44 1.99 3.63
CA VAL A 255 13.81 0.69 3.92
C VAL A 255 12.89 0.34 2.75
N SER A 256 13.03 -0.86 2.18
CA SER A 256 12.12 -1.38 1.16
C SER A 256 11.29 -2.53 1.70
N SER A 257 9.98 -2.55 1.43
CA SER A 257 9.12 -3.67 1.85
C SER A 257 9.36 -4.93 1.03
N GLY A 258 9.76 -4.79 -0.23
CA GLY A 258 10.01 -5.92 -1.13
C GLY A 258 11.11 -5.60 -2.15
N PRO A 259 11.55 -6.61 -2.91
CA PRO A 259 12.52 -6.42 -3.97
C PRO A 259 11.95 -5.51 -5.06
N MET A 260 12.78 -4.63 -5.58
CA MET A 260 12.47 -3.72 -6.69
C MET A 260 13.20 -4.12 -7.99
N ASP A 261 13.70 -5.36 -8.03
CA ASP A 261 14.34 -5.93 -9.20
C ASP A 261 13.31 -6.56 -10.17
N GLU A 262 13.82 -7.14 -11.25
CA GLU A 262 13.00 -7.74 -12.31
C GLU A 262 12.14 -8.92 -11.84
N THR A 263 12.45 -9.50 -10.69
CA THR A 263 11.73 -10.66 -10.16
C THR A 263 10.41 -10.31 -9.46
N GLY A 264 10.22 -9.05 -9.09
CA GLY A 264 9.04 -8.59 -8.34
C GLY A 264 7.81 -8.26 -9.18
N PHE A 265 7.93 -8.20 -10.52
CA PHE A 265 6.87 -7.69 -11.38
C PHE A 265 6.95 -8.22 -12.82
N ALA A 266 5.82 -8.53 -13.43
CA ALA A 266 5.72 -8.89 -14.84
C ALA A 266 4.46 -8.30 -15.49
N ASP A 267 4.66 -7.60 -16.61
CA ASP A 267 3.60 -7.05 -17.45
C ASP A 267 3.34 -7.92 -18.67
N TYR A 268 2.07 -8.21 -18.93
CA TYR A 268 1.63 -8.92 -20.13
C TYR A 268 0.70 -8.04 -20.94
N LYS A 269 1.09 -7.72 -22.18
CA LYS A 269 0.33 -6.89 -23.11
C LYS A 269 -0.04 -7.67 -24.36
N THR A 270 -1.17 -7.33 -24.97
CA THR A 270 -1.45 -7.75 -26.34
C THR A 270 -0.59 -6.92 -27.30
N GLY A 271 -0.28 -7.44 -28.50
CA GLY A 271 0.43 -6.66 -29.52
C GLY A 271 -0.37 -5.50 -30.14
N ASN A 272 -1.43 -5.02 -29.49
CA ASN A 272 -2.29 -3.95 -30.01
C ASN A 272 -1.64 -2.57 -29.82
N PRO A 273 -1.47 -1.78 -30.92
CA PRO A 273 -0.86 -0.46 -30.84
C PRO A 273 -1.55 0.53 -29.88
N ARG A 274 -2.85 0.36 -29.62
CA ARG A 274 -3.59 1.18 -28.66
C ARG A 274 -3.12 1.02 -27.20
N LEU A 275 -2.27 0.04 -26.94
CA LEU A 275 -1.64 -0.18 -25.64
C LEU A 275 -0.20 0.38 -25.58
N ALA A 276 0.30 0.99 -26.65
CA ALA A 276 1.66 1.52 -26.70
C ALA A 276 1.91 2.61 -25.65
N ASP A 277 0.91 3.46 -25.37
CA ASP A 277 0.99 4.50 -24.36
C ASP A 277 1.17 3.94 -22.94
N ILE A 278 0.76 2.69 -22.69
CA ILE A 278 1.00 2.00 -21.43
C ILE A 278 2.51 1.76 -21.22
N GLU A 279 3.31 1.67 -22.28
CA GLU A 279 4.77 1.54 -22.18
C GLU A 279 5.40 2.78 -21.57
N THR A 280 4.91 3.98 -21.89
CA THR A 280 5.36 5.23 -21.28
C THR A 280 5.06 5.25 -19.77
N MET A 281 4.03 4.55 -19.33
CA MET A 281 3.58 4.48 -17.94
C MET A 281 4.25 3.35 -17.17
N THR A 282 4.53 2.23 -17.81
CA THR A 282 5.35 1.15 -17.24
C THR A 282 6.84 1.51 -17.25
N GLY A 283 7.27 2.48 -18.06
CA GLY A 283 8.60 3.10 -17.97
C GLY A 283 8.88 3.76 -16.62
N GLN A 284 7.85 4.05 -15.80
CA GLN A 284 8.06 4.40 -14.39
C GLN A 284 8.76 3.27 -13.62
N HIS A 285 8.53 2.02 -13.96
CA HIS A 285 9.18 0.88 -13.33
C HIS A 285 10.68 0.83 -13.65
N ASP A 286 11.07 1.20 -14.85
CA ASP A 286 12.49 1.27 -15.23
C ASP A 286 13.21 2.38 -14.48
N VAL A 287 12.59 3.55 -14.35
CA VAL A 287 13.11 4.66 -13.54
C VAL A 287 13.25 4.27 -12.07
N GLU A 288 12.28 3.53 -11.53
CA GLU A 288 12.32 3.02 -10.16
C GLU A 288 13.40 1.97 -9.96
N ARG A 289 13.59 1.05 -10.93
CA ARG A 289 14.68 0.06 -10.91
C ARG A 289 16.03 0.73 -10.96
N GLU A 290 16.23 1.69 -11.87
CA GLU A 290 17.48 2.47 -11.96
C GLU A 290 17.77 3.20 -10.65
N ARG A 291 16.76 3.82 -10.05
CA ARG A 291 16.88 4.48 -8.75
C ARG A 291 17.25 3.50 -7.65
N PHE A 292 16.60 2.35 -7.60
CA PHE A 292 16.92 1.29 -6.65
C PHE A 292 18.37 0.81 -6.81
N GLN A 293 18.84 0.57 -8.03
CA GLN A 293 20.23 0.20 -8.29
C GLN A 293 21.21 1.31 -7.89
N ARG A 294 20.89 2.58 -8.18
CA ARG A 294 21.71 3.73 -7.82
C ARG A 294 21.91 3.86 -6.32
N TYR A 295 20.89 3.59 -5.54
CA TYR A 295 20.91 3.73 -4.08
C TYR A 295 21.04 2.41 -3.33
N LYS A 296 21.34 1.31 -4.01
CA LYS A 296 21.39 -0.05 -3.44
C LYS A 296 22.21 -0.13 -2.15
N ALA A 297 23.32 0.60 -2.06
CA ALA A 297 24.22 0.55 -0.89
C ALA A 297 23.58 1.06 0.42
N LYS A 298 22.49 1.83 0.34
CA LYS A 298 21.77 2.35 1.50
C LYS A 298 20.33 1.82 1.62
N ILE A 299 19.99 0.81 0.82
CA ILE A 299 18.69 0.16 0.90
C ILE A 299 18.81 -1.10 1.75
N CYS A 300 17.93 -1.22 2.75
CA CYS A 300 17.74 -2.45 3.51
C CYS A 300 16.31 -2.96 3.34
N MET A 301 16.13 -4.27 3.45
CA MET A 301 14.80 -4.86 3.41
C MET A 301 14.11 -4.69 4.76
N LEU A 302 12.80 -4.41 4.75
CA LEU A 302 11.99 -4.31 5.97
C LEU A 302 12.06 -5.61 6.78
N SER A 303 12.05 -6.76 6.13
CA SER A 303 12.21 -8.08 6.74
C SER A 303 13.53 -8.23 7.50
N ASP A 304 14.65 -7.77 6.92
CA ASP A 304 15.96 -7.84 7.57
C ASP A 304 16.08 -6.84 8.73
N LEU A 305 15.47 -5.68 8.59
CA LEU A 305 15.36 -4.69 9.66
C LEU A 305 14.62 -5.27 10.88
N LEU A 306 13.50 -5.97 10.64
CA LEU A 306 12.68 -6.58 11.69
C LEU A 306 13.37 -7.74 12.41
N LEU A 307 14.29 -8.43 11.72
CA LEU A 307 15.12 -9.48 12.29
C LEU A 307 16.42 -8.97 12.94
N GLY A 308 16.65 -7.65 12.90
CA GLY A 308 17.88 -7.06 13.46
C GLY A 308 19.15 -7.34 12.64
N LYS A 309 19.01 -7.76 11.38
CA LYS A 309 20.14 -8.01 10.47
C LYS A 309 20.73 -6.70 9.89
N THR A 310 19.99 -5.62 9.94
CA THR A 310 20.40 -4.30 9.46
C THR A 310 20.21 -3.25 10.57
N PRO A 311 21.05 -2.20 10.61
CA PRO A 311 20.93 -1.17 11.64
C PRO A 311 19.61 -0.41 11.48
N LYS A 312 19.04 -0.02 12.62
CA LYS A 312 17.95 0.95 12.71
C LYS A 312 18.53 2.37 12.70
N ARG A 313 17.65 3.37 12.83
CA ARG A 313 18.08 4.74 13.11
C ARG A 313 18.99 4.75 14.35
N THR A 314 20.19 5.31 14.20
CA THR A 314 21.19 5.42 15.29
C THR A 314 21.39 6.85 15.74
N ASP A 315 20.95 7.83 14.95
CA ASP A 315 21.08 9.25 15.23
C ASP A 315 19.76 9.98 14.94
N ALA A 316 19.39 10.91 15.82
CA ALA A 316 18.13 11.67 15.67
C ALA A 316 18.11 12.57 14.42
N SER A 317 19.27 12.98 13.89
CA SER A 317 19.38 13.80 12.69
C SER A 317 19.28 13.01 11.38
N GLN A 318 19.41 11.69 11.42
CA GLN A 318 19.31 10.86 10.20
C GLN A 318 17.96 11.05 9.49
N ILE A 319 18.00 11.19 8.18
CA ILE A 319 16.83 11.18 7.32
C ILE A 319 16.60 9.73 6.86
N THR A 320 15.41 9.21 7.09
CA THR A 320 15.06 7.84 6.68
C THR A 320 13.94 7.86 5.66
N LEU A 321 13.93 6.91 4.73
CA LEU A 321 12.90 6.78 3.71
C LEU A 321 12.34 5.35 3.71
N MET A 322 11.02 5.21 3.80
CA MET A 322 10.33 3.94 3.58
C MET A 322 9.76 3.91 2.17
N ASN A 323 10.33 3.05 1.33
CA ASN A 323 9.83 2.74 0.01
C ASN A 323 9.01 1.44 0.06
N LYS A 324 7.70 1.54 -0.14
CA LYS A 324 6.84 0.36 -0.10
C LYS A 324 6.92 -0.49 -1.36
N GLY A 325 7.41 0.06 -2.46
CA GLY A 325 7.41 -0.66 -3.73
C GLY A 325 6.02 -1.14 -4.14
N PHE A 326 5.96 -2.36 -4.65
CA PHE A 326 4.70 -3.03 -4.99
C PHE A 326 4.14 -3.77 -3.77
N GLY A 327 2.80 -3.93 -3.73
CA GLY A 327 2.17 -4.76 -2.70
C GLY A 327 2.59 -6.22 -2.82
N LEU A 328 2.82 -6.86 -1.69
CA LEU A 328 3.26 -8.24 -1.58
C LEU A 328 2.08 -9.16 -1.23
N GLY A 329 2.13 -10.41 -1.69
CA GLY A 329 1.10 -11.41 -1.42
C GLY A 329 0.97 -11.75 0.06
N ILE A 330 2.09 -11.76 0.81
CA ILE A 330 2.11 -11.99 2.25
C ILE A 330 1.28 -10.98 3.04
N GLU A 331 1.18 -9.72 2.56
CA GLU A 331 0.36 -8.69 3.20
C GLU A 331 -1.12 -9.05 3.14
N PHE A 332 -1.56 -9.65 2.02
CA PHE A 332 -2.94 -10.12 1.87
C PHE A 332 -3.17 -11.40 2.67
N ALA A 333 -2.24 -12.35 2.64
CA ALA A 333 -2.36 -13.60 3.38
C ALA A 333 -2.51 -13.35 4.89
N SER A 334 -1.68 -12.47 5.47
CA SER A 334 -1.71 -12.18 6.90
C SER A 334 -2.98 -11.45 7.33
N VAL A 335 -3.35 -10.38 6.60
CA VAL A 335 -4.50 -9.56 6.99
C VAL A 335 -5.83 -10.27 6.68
N ALA A 336 -5.92 -11.01 5.55
CA ALA A 336 -7.09 -11.80 5.23
C ALA A 336 -7.32 -12.93 6.26
N LYS A 337 -6.24 -13.59 6.71
CA LYS A 337 -6.35 -14.63 7.75
C LYS A 337 -6.86 -14.05 9.07
N LEU A 338 -6.33 -12.90 9.49
CA LEU A 338 -6.80 -12.21 10.69
C LEU A 338 -8.29 -11.84 10.61
N VAL A 339 -8.72 -11.31 9.46
CA VAL A 339 -10.12 -10.94 9.22
C VAL A 339 -11.00 -12.18 9.21
N TYR A 340 -10.58 -13.26 8.54
CA TYR A 340 -11.29 -14.53 8.49
C TYR A 340 -11.50 -15.12 9.89
N ASP A 341 -10.45 -15.21 10.71
CA ASP A 341 -10.54 -15.77 12.06
C ASP A 341 -11.50 -14.97 12.94
N ARG A 342 -11.47 -13.65 12.83
CA ARG A 342 -12.40 -12.78 13.55
C ARG A 342 -13.83 -12.89 13.04
N ALA A 343 -14.01 -13.07 11.74
CA ALA A 343 -15.32 -13.29 11.14
C ALA A 343 -15.95 -14.59 11.64
N CYS A 344 -15.18 -15.68 11.64
CA CYS A 344 -15.61 -16.96 12.19
C CYS A 344 -15.99 -16.83 13.68
N ALA A 345 -15.15 -16.20 14.49
CA ALA A 345 -15.39 -16.01 15.93
C ALA A 345 -16.63 -15.14 16.24
N ALA A 346 -16.92 -14.16 15.36
CA ALA A 346 -18.05 -13.24 15.53
C ALA A 346 -19.32 -13.68 14.80
N GLY A 347 -19.28 -14.73 13.97
CA GLY A 347 -20.40 -15.14 13.12
C GLY A 347 -20.77 -14.08 12.08
N ILE A 348 -19.78 -13.39 11.52
CA ILE A 348 -19.96 -12.33 10.51
C ILE A 348 -19.59 -12.86 9.13
N GLY A 349 -20.42 -12.57 8.13
CA GLY A 349 -20.22 -12.95 6.73
C GLY A 349 -21.33 -13.87 6.23
N GLU A 350 -21.32 -14.10 4.92
CA GLU A 350 -22.25 -15.02 4.26
C GLU A 350 -21.54 -16.35 4.01
N GLU A 351 -22.16 -17.45 4.41
CA GLU A 351 -21.61 -18.80 4.24
C GLU A 351 -22.04 -19.42 2.91
N ILE A 352 -21.08 -19.95 2.16
CA ILE A 352 -21.32 -20.73 0.95
C ILE A 352 -20.78 -22.16 1.17
N PRO A 353 -21.49 -23.21 0.73
CA PRO A 353 -21.00 -24.58 0.82
C PRO A 353 -19.63 -24.74 0.15
N THR A 354 -18.62 -25.21 0.88
CA THR A 354 -17.24 -25.32 0.38
C THR A 354 -17.14 -26.30 -0.81
N GLU A 355 -18.01 -27.31 -0.85
CA GLU A 355 -18.08 -28.27 -1.95
C GLU A 355 -18.40 -27.62 -3.32
N TRP A 356 -18.95 -26.40 -3.35
CA TRP A 356 -19.16 -25.68 -4.61
C TRP A 356 -17.83 -25.22 -5.25
N PHE A 357 -16.77 -25.16 -4.48
CA PHE A 357 -15.43 -24.75 -4.89
C PHE A 357 -14.46 -25.92 -5.03
N SER A 358 -14.96 -27.18 -4.93
CA SER A 358 -14.17 -28.38 -5.02
C SER A 358 -14.70 -29.30 -6.13
N GLN A 359 -13.86 -30.23 -6.55
CA GLN A 359 -14.20 -31.22 -7.58
C GLN A 359 -13.99 -32.64 -7.05
N THR A 360 -14.81 -33.57 -7.51
CA THR A 360 -14.77 -34.97 -7.05
C THR A 360 -13.87 -35.86 -7.90
N SER A 361 -13.42 -35.37 -9.06
CA SER A 361 -12.56 -36.11 -9.97
C SER A 361 -11.20 -35.44 -10.11
N HIS A 362 -10.15 -36.26 -10.20
CA HIS A 362 -8.82 -35.78 -10.55
C HIS A 362 -8.82 -35.36 -12.03
N PRO A 363 -8.31 -34.16 -12.39
CA PRO A 363 -8.21 -33.68 -13.77
C PRO A 363 -7.18 -34.48 -14.58
#